data_c6cc1fd88b6979c20e56dfd0460ea316
#
_entry.id   c6cc1fd88b6979c20e56dfd0460ea316
#
_cell.length_a   1.000
_cell.length_b   1.000
_cell.length_c   1.000
_cell.angle_alpha   90.00
_cell.angle_beta   90.00
_cell.angle_gamma   90.00
#
_symmetry.space_group_name_H-M   'P 1'
#
loop_
_entity.id
_entity.type
_entity.pdbx_description
1 polymer ?
#
loop_
_entity_poly.entity_id
_entity_poly.type
_entity_poly.pdbx_seq_one_letter_code
_entity_poly.pdbx_strand_id
1 'polypeptide(L)'
;VIDMQNVLFADAVAEALRRFDSDFDPVMSDGPDKTLSLCDTVLANVLIMEVTAYTPWRLEERMKIRDELRKRNPDCKIVLVVDENTEKKLADRVRQAKKDGLIDNFIYGSISSSYLSAVIDAL
;
A
#
# COMPACT_ATOMS: atom_id res chain seq x y z
N VAL A 1 -4.54 6.38 -1.65
CA VAL A 1 -4.48 6.36 -0.17
C VAL A 1 -3.22 5.64 0.27
N ILE A 2 -2.53 6.20 1.24
CA ILE A 2 -1.30 5.65 1.81
C ILE A 2 -1.55 5.32 3.29
N ASP A 3 -1.38 4.06 3.66
CA ASP A 3 -1.57 3.55 5.02
C ASP A 3 -0.28 2.86 5.47
N MET A 4 0.58 3.59 6.17
CA MET A 4 1.90 3.12 6.59
C MET A 4 2.16 3.44 8.05
N GLN A 5 2.77 2.49 8.76
CA GLN A 5 3.24 2.70 10.13
C GLN A 5 4.35 3.76 10.19
N ASN A 6 5.28 3.70 9.24
CA ASN A 6 6.40 4.65 9.16
C ASN A 6 5.94 5.94 8.48
N VAL A 7 5.61 6.94 9.30
CA VAL A 7 5.09 8.23 8.83
C VAL A 7 6.11 8.99 7.97
N LEU A 8 7.39 8.94 8.32
CA LEU A 8 8.43 9.61 7.53
C LEU A 8 8.55 9.02 6.13
N PHE A 9 8.49 7.70 6.04
CA PHE A 9 8.51 7.03 4.74
C PHE A 9 7.23 7.31 3.95
N ALA A 10 6.09 7.33 4.62
CA ALA A 10 4.82 7.68 3.98
C ALA A 10 4.85 9.10 3.40
N ASP A 11 5.38 10.07 4.14
CA ASP A 11 5.53 11.44 3.65
C ASP A 11 6.48 11.51 2.44
N ALA A 12 7.57 10.75 2.46
CA ALA A 12 8.50 10.67 1.34
C ALA A 12 7.83 10.07 0.09
N VAL A 13 7.01 9.04 0.26
CA VAL A 13 6.23 8.42 -0.82
C VAL A 13 5.26 9.44 -1.41
N ALA A 14 4.50 10.13 -0.56
CA ALA A 14 3.54 11.14 -1.01
C ALA A 14 4.21 12.25 -1.82
N GLU A 15 5.34 12.77 -1.32
CA GLU A 15 6.10 13.80 -2.00
C GLU A 15 6.64 13.33 -3.34
N ALA A 16 7.17 12.11 -3.39
CA ALA A 16 7.70 11.53 -4.62
C ALA A 16 6.60 11.35 -5.68
N LEU A 17 5.40 10.93 -5.28
CA LEU A 17 4.27 10.80 -6.19
C LEU A 17 3.87 12.15 -6.77
N ARG A 18 3.77 13.19 -5.93
CA ARG A 18 3.43 14.55 -6.40
C ARG A 18 4.45 15.11 -7.39
N ARG A 19 5.74 14.84 -7.16
CA ARG A 19 6.81 15.27 -8.07
C ARG A 19 6.83 14.49 -9.36
N PHE A 20 6.49 13.21 -9.30
CA PHE A 20 6.47 12.34 -10.48
C PHE A 20 5.36 12.78 -11.45
N ASP A 21 4.17 13.05 -10.93
CA ASP A 21 3.04 13.50 -11.73
C ASP A 21 2.11 14.33 -10.83
N SER A 22 1.83 15.56 -11.23
CA SER A 22 0.96 16.47 -10.48
C SER A 22 -0.52 16.00 -10.43
N ASP A 23 -0.90 15.05 -11.27
CA ASP A 23 -2.23 14.46 -11.24
C ASP A 23 -2.40 13.46 -10.09
N PHE A 24 -1.30 12.98 -9.49
CA PHE A 24 -1.38 12.20 -8.26
C PHE A 24 -1.81 13.08 -7.08
N ASP A 25 -2.77 12.60 -6.33
CA ASP A 25 -3.27 13.25 -5.11
C ASP A 25 -3.17 12.28 -3.93
N PRO A 26 -1.96 12.13 -3.34
CA PRO A 26 -1.76 11.22 -2.20
C PRO A 26 -2.51 11.71 -0.97
N VAL A 27 -3.27 10.81 -0.35
CA VAL A 27 -4.01 11.07 0.88
C VAL A 27 -3.55 10.07 1.93
N MET A 28 -3.15 10.57 3.10
CA MET A 28 -2.63 9.76 4.19
C MET A 28 -3.76 9.24 5.07
N SER A 29 -3.72 7.94 5.39
CA SER A 29 -4.62 7.36 6.38
C SER A 29 -4.10 7.61 7.80
N ASP A 30 -4.99 7.93 8.72
CA ASP A 30 -4.64 8.13 10.13
C ASP A 30 -4.42 6.80 10.88
N GLY A 31 -4.78 5.69 10.28
CA GLY A 31 -4.58 4.38 10.86
C GLY A 31 -5.35 3.30 10.09
N PRO A 32 -4.99 2.02 10.29
CA PRO A 32 -5.63 0.91 9.55
C PRO A 32 -7.15 0.82 9.73
N ASP A 33 -7.65 1.20 10.89
CA ASP A 33 -9.09 1.19 11.20
C ASP A 33 -9.88 2.24 10.40
N LYS A 34 -9.21 3.26 9.86
CA LYS A 34 -9.86 4.35 9.10
C LYS A 34 -9.64 4.23 7.59
N THR A 35 -8.83 3.29 7.14
CA THR A 35 -8.39 3.21 5.76
C THR A 35 -9.53 2.92 4.79
N LEU A 36 -10.42 1.99 5.11
CA LEU A 36 -11.57 1.68 4.23
C LEU A 36 -12.50 2.88 4.04
N SER A 37 -12.86 3.55 5.13
CA SER A 37 -13.70 4.76 5.06
C SER A 37 -13.05 5.86 4.24
N LEU A 38 -11.74 6.04 4.39
CA LEU A 38 -11.00 7.03 3.62
C LEU A 38 -11.00 6.70 2.13
N CYS A 39 -10.78 5.44 1.77
CA CYS A 39 -10.84 4.98 0.38
C CYS A 39 -12.22 5.24 -0.24
N ASP A 40 -13.29 5.02 0.52
CA ASP A 40 -14.65 5.31 0.07
C ASP A 40 -14.85 6.83 -0.14
N THR A 41 -14.39 7.64 0.81
CA THR A 41 -14.57 9.10 0.79
C THR A 41 -13.87 9.74 -0.40
N VAL A 42 -12.63 9.34 -0.69
CA VAL A 42 -11.83 9.94 -1.76
C VAL A 42 -11.95 9.20 -3.10
N LEU A 43 -12.70 8.12 -3.16
CA LEU A 43 -12.82 7.25 -4.33
C LEU A 43 -11.44 6.81 -4.80
N ALA A 44 -10.69 6.16 -3.92
CA ALA A 44 -9.29 5.84 -4.14
C ALA A 44 -9.09 4.95 -5.38
N ASN A 45 -8.11 5.29 -6.20
CA ASN A 45 -7.69 4.49 -7.35
C ASN A 45 -6.61 3.47 -6.96
N VAL A 46 -5.81 3.80 -5.94
CA VAL A 46 -4.73 2.95 -5.44
C VAL A 46 -4.70 3.04 -3.92
N LEU A 47 -4.54 1.89 -3.29
CA LEU A 47 -4.28 1.79 -1.84
C LEU A 47 -2.89 1.20 -1.65
N ILE A 48 -2.01 1.96 -1.00
CA ILE A 48 -0.66 1.53 -0.63
C ILE A 48 -0.68 1.23 0.86
N MET A 49 -0.37 0.00 1.23
CA MET A 49 -0.36 -0.43 2.64
C MET A 49 0.98 -1.04 3.01
N GLU A 50 1.55 -0.59 4.11
CA GLU A 50 2.72 -1.23 4.72
C GLU A 50 2.30 -2.49 5.48
N VAL A 51 3.10 -3.54 5.36
CA VAL A 51 2.90 -4.82 6.07
C VAL A 51 4.07 -5.03 7.02
N THR A 52 3.77 -5.33 8.27
CA THR A 52 4.77 -5.67 9.29
C THR A 52 4.38 -6.95 10.03
N ALA A 53 5.24 -7.42 10.93
CA ALA A 53 4.95 -8.57 11.78
C ALA A 53 4.03 -8.22 12.97
N TYR A 54 3.61 -6.98 13.11
CA TYR A 54 2.91 -6.47 14.29
C TYR A 54 1.51 -6.00 13.98
N THR A 55 0.55 -6.33 14.85
CA THR A 55 -0.81 -5.81 14.80
C THR A 55 -0.79 -4.28 14.95
N PRO A 56 -1.58 -3.51 14.20
CA PRO A 56 -2.61 -3.93 13.23
C PRO A 56 -2.13 -3.97 11.76
N TRP A 57 -0.83 -4.05 11.51
CA TRP A 57 -0.25 -3.99 10.16
C TRP A 57 0.17 -5.36 9.61
N ARG A 58 -0.27 -6.46 10.22
CA ARG A 58 0.06 -7.81 9.74
C ARG A 58 -0.66 -8.12 8.44
N LEU A 59 -0.11 -9.07 7.68
CA LEU A 59 -0.67 -9.47 6.39
C LEU A 59 -2.14 -9.92 6.53
N GLU A 60 -2.48 -10.66 7.57
CA GLU A 60 -3.85 -11.13 7.81
C GLU A 60 -4.83 -9.96 7.93
N GLU A 61 -4.44 -8.91 8.62
CA GLU A 61 -5.27 -7.73 8.81
C GLU A 61 -5.37 -6.92 7.51
N ARG A 62 -4.28 -6.84 6.74
CA ARG A 62 -4.29 -6.19 5.42
C ARG A 62 -5.18 -6.94 4.43
N MET A 63 -5.20 -8.28 4.50
CA MET A 63 -6.06 -9.08 3.63
C MET A 63 -7.55 -8.88 3.95
N LYS A 64 -7.91 -8.63 5.21
CA LYS A 64 -9.29 -8.26 5.58
C LYS A 64 -9.68 -6.92 4.96
N ILE A 65 -8.80 -5.93 4.99
CA ILE A 65 -9.03 -4.64 4.32
C ILE A 65 -9.19 -4.85 2.82
N ARG A 66 -8.32 -5.64 2.22
CA ARG A 66 -8.38 -6.00 0.80
C ARG A 66 -9.74 -6.61 0.44
N ASP A 67 -10.22 -7.58 1.22
CA ASP A 67 -11.46 -8.28 0.94
C ASP A 67 -12.67 -7.33 0.96
N GLU A 68 -12.71 -6.43 1.93
CA GLU A 68 -13.77 -5.41 2.00
C GLU A 68 -13.65 -4.39 0.87
N LEU A 69 -12.44 -3.94 0.54
CA LEU A 69 -12.22 -3.00 -0.54
C LEU A 69 -12.66 -3.58 -1.89
N ARG A 70 -12.36 -4.85 -2.15
CA ARG A 70 -12.77 -5.52 -3.39
C ARG A 70 -14.28 -5.57 -3.58
N LYS A 71 -15.04 -5.67 -2.48
CA LYS A 71 -16.50 -5.62 -2.52
C LYS A 71 -17.03 -4.21 -2.83
N ARG A 72 -16.38 -3.19 -2.30
CA ARG A 72 -16.83 -1.78 -2.39
C ARG A 72 -16.34 -1.10 -3.65
N ASN A 73 -15.08 -1.35 -4.02
CA ASN A 73 -14.41 -0.69 -5.14
C ASN A 73 -13.41 -1.67 -5.79
N PRO A 74 -13.90 -2.58 -6.65
CA PRO A 74 -13.05 -3.61 -7.26
C PRO A 74 -11.98 -3.05 -8.19
N ASP A 75 -12.11 -1.81 -8.65
CA ASP A 75 -11.13 -1.18 -9.54
C ASP A 75 -9.96 -0.54 -8.80
N CYS A 76 -10.06 -0.39 -7.48
CA CYS A 76 -8.95 0.14 -6.68
C CYS A 76 -7.79 -0.85 -6.65
N LYS A 77 -6.61 -0.42 -7.08
CA LYS A 77 -5.40 -1.24 -7.07
C LYS A 77 -4.80 -1.29 -5.68
N ILE A 78 -4.24 -2.43 -5.30
CA ILE A 78 -3.66 -2.65 -3.98
C ILE A 78 -2.18 -2.94 -4.13
N VAL A 79 -1.35 -2.16 -3.43
CA VAL A 79 0.10 -2.32 -3.39
C VAL A 79 0.53 -2.48 -1.94
N LEU A 80 1.30 -3.52 -1.66
CA LEU A 80 1.86 -3.73 -0.33
C LEU A 80 3.32 -3.31 -0.31
N VAL A 81 3.74 -2.72 0.82
CA VAL A 81 5.14 -2.36 1.08
C VAL A 81 5.64 -3.21 2.23
N VAL A 82 6.76 -3.89 2.04
CA VAL A 82 7.35 -4.77 3.04
C VAL A 82 8.86 -4.56 3.13
N ASP A 83 9.41 -4.61 4.36
CA ASP A 83 10.87 -4.54 4.57
C ASP A 83 11.47 -5.94 4.42
N GLU A 84 12.06 -6.21 3.27
CA GLU A 84 12.67 -7.51 2.94
C GLU A 84 13.93 -7.81 3.75
N ASN A 85 14.57 -6.80 4.33
CA ASN A 85 15.79 -6.98 5.11
C ASN A 85 15.52 -7.47 6.52
N THR A 86 14.44 -6.97 7.15
CA THR A 86 14.07 -7.34 8.53
C THR A 86 12.95 -8.36 8.57
N GLU A 87 12.15 -8.49 7.51
CA GLU A 87 10.95 -9.33 7.47
C GLU A 87 10.98 -10.29 6.28
N LYS A 88 12.02 -11.14 6.19
CA LYS A 88 12.22 -12.03 5.03
C LYS A 88 11.07 -12.99 4.80
N LYS A 89 10.56 -13.63 5.85
CA LYS A 89 9.43 -14.58 5.73
C LYS A 89 8.15 -13.85 5.32
N LEU A 90 7.94 -12.67 5.84
CA LEU A 90 6.79 -11.85 5.48
C LEU A 90 6.89 -11.41 4.01
N ALA A 91 8.08 -11.03 3.56
CA ALA A 91 8.30 -10.68 2.15
C ALA A 91 7.98 -11.86 1.23
N ASP A 92 8.32 -13.10 1.60
CA ASP A 92 7.95 -14.29 0.84
C ASP A 92 6.43 -14.46 0.75
N ARG A 93 5.71 -14.23 1.84
CA ARG A 93 4.25 -14.30 1.88
C ARG A 93 3.60 -13.21 1.01
N VAL A 94 4.16 -12.00 1.00
CA VAL A 94 3.70 -10.91 0.15
C VAL A 94 3.90 -11.23 -1.32
N ARG A 95 5.05 -11.77 -1.70
CA ARG A 95 5.30 -12.22 -3.08
C ARG A 95 4.29 -13.28 -3.50
N GLN A 96 3.98 -14.22 -2.60
CA GLN A 96 2.99 -15.26 -2.86
C GLN A 96 1.58 -14.66 -3.05
N ALA A 97 1.21 -13.66 -2.25
CA ALA A 97 -0.07 -12.97 -2.40
C ALA A 97 -0.22 -12.33 -3.79
N LYS A 98 0.86 -11.76 -4.33
CA LYS A 98 0.83 -11.24 -5.70
C LYS A 98 0.65 -12.36 -6.73
N LYS A 99 1.37 -13.46 -6.61
CA LYS A 99 1.22 -14.61 -7.51
C LYS A 99 -0.19 -15.17 -7.50
N ASP A 100 -0.81 -15.18 -6.34
CA ASP A 100 -2.17 -15.69 -6.16
C ASP A 100 -3.25 -14.69 -6.64
N GLY A 101 -2.86 -13.51 -7.10
CA GLY A 101 -3.78 -12.48 -7.58
C GLY A 101 -4.53 -11.74 -6.48
N LEU A 102 -4.11 -11.85 -5.23
CA LEU A 102 -4.76 -11.19 -4.10
C LEU A 102 -4.44 -9.70 -4.04
N ILE A 103 -3.29 -9.29 -4.54
CA ILE A 103 -2.85 -7.90 -4.63
C ILE A 103 -2.33 -7.61 -6.03
N ASP A 104 -2.26 -6.34 -6.40
CA ASP A 104 -1.84 -5.93 -7.75
C ASP A 104 -0.32 -5.82 -7.87
N ASN A 105 0.36 -5.38 -6.82
CA ASN A 105 1.82 -5.35 -6.78
C ASN A 105 2.32 -5.25 -5.34
N PHE A 106 3.64 -5.35 -5.18
CA PHE A 106 4.31 -5.10 -3.91
C PHE A 106 5.62 -4.36 -4.16
N ILE A 107 6.15 -3.73 -3.11
CA ILE A 107 7.38 -2.93 -3.16
C ILE A 107 8.17 -3.24 -1.90
N TYR A 108 9.50 -3.35 -2.05
CA TYR A 108 10.40 -3.46 -0.92
C TYR A 108 10.67 -2.08 -0.32
N GLY A 109 10.64 -1.98 1.00
CA GLY A 109 10.83 -0.71 1.70
C GLY A 109 12.20 -0.09 1.51
N SER A 110 13.20 -0.86 1.06
CA SER A 110 14.54 -0.36 0.75
C SER A 110 14.64 0.32 -0.63
N ILE A 111 13.60 0.20 -1.47
CA ILE A 111 13.60 0.76 -2.82
C ILE A 111 13.39 2.27 -2.76
N SER A 112 14.00 2.99 -3.72
CA SER A 112 13.86 4.44 -3.80
C SER A 112 12.42 4.87 -4.08
N SER A 113 12.07 6.07 -3.59
CA SER A 113 10.75 6.65 -3.82
C SER A 113 10.46 6.90 -5.30
N SER A 114 11.49 7.15 -6.11
CA SER A 114 11.34 7.32 -7.56
C SER A 114 10.89 6.03 -8.23
N TYR A 115 11.45 4.89 -7.82
CA TYR A 115 11.03 3.59 -8.34
C TYR A 115 9.59 3.27 -7.92
N LEU A 116 9.24 3.55 -6.68
CA LEU A 116 7.88 3.37 -6.19
C LEU A 116 6.89 4.17 -7.03
N SER A 117 7.19 5.43 -7.32
CA SER A 117 6.34 6.29 -8.14
C SER A 117 6.12 5.72 -9.53
N ALA A 118 7.17 5.17 -10.15
CA ALA A 118 7.08 4.53 -11.46
C ALA A 118 6.19 3.28 -11.43
N VAL A 119 6.29 2.47 -10.38
CA VAL A 119 5.43 1.28 -10.19
C VAL A 119 3.96 1.68 -10.07
N ILE A 120 3.66 2.70 -9.29
CA ILE A 120 2.29 3.19 -9.11
C ILE A 120 1.74 3.72 -10.43
N ASP A 121 2.53 4.49 -11.17
CA ASP A 121 2.11 5.04 -12.47
C ASP A 121 1.77 3.95 -13.48
N ALA A 122 2.46 2.82 -13.41
CA ALA A 122 2.27 1.70 -14.35
C ALA A 122 1.08 0.79 -14.04
N LEU A 123 0.39 0.99 -12.91
CA LEU A 123 -0.74 0.15 -12.50
C LEU A 123 -1.97 0.26 -13.42
#